data_139a16d227b2ef59af75226dcce8a14c
#
_entry.id   139a16d227b2ef59af75226dcce8a14c
#
_cell.length_a   1.000
_cell.length_b   1.000
_cell.length_c   1.000
_cell.angle_alpha   90.00
_cell.angle_beta   90.00
_cell.angle_gamma   90.00
#
_symmetry.space_group_name_H-M   'P 1'
#
loop_
_entity.id
_entity.type
_entity.pdbx_description
1 polymer ?
#
loop_
_entity_poly.entity_id
_entity_poly.type
_entity_poly.pdbx_seq_one_letter_code
_entity_poly.pdbx_strand_id
1 'polypeptide(L)'
;MTAALAASWSATMRYARVAADHFWCAVEDRCPGLLPEREAAVFLATLGRLAVGGDDPAGRGALLAVLGRAYRRYRLVPHQLSVEAALTATVARHAQWTPELAAAWARASRRASAAVARAAARAGDGPAWWPAEVVDHDRPVDGIAILTVRPWRRLPFRPGQAVPVCTERWPGRWRWYSPANAPRPDGTLEFHVRAIASVSRALVNAVRPGDRLWLGPPRDIGLTLDPASRADLLLVAGGTGLAPLRALVEQVAASPARRRVTLVVGARTFADLYDPISLDKLQRAHGWLTVVPAFSHDVSAEPGEQGDALTVGLYHHRSDQEVYVCGPPMMTAGSRLRLLAAGVPAKRIHLPDGFAG
;
A
#
# COMPACT_ATOMS: atom_id res chain seq x y z
N MET A 1 29.57 -6.41 -2.04
CA MET A 1 29.16 -5.68 -0.82
C MET A 1 27.66 -5.82 -0.52
N THR A 2 26.77 -5.53 -1.46
CA THR A 2 25.30 -5.68 -1.27
C THR A 2 24.87 -7.12 -0.98
N ALA A 3 25.49 -8.11 -1.65
CA ALA A 3 25.20 -9.53 -1.42
C ALA A 3 25.54 -9.99 0.01
N ALA A 4 26.67 -9.55 0.57
CA ALA A 4 27.08 -9.89 1.94
C ALA A 4 26.13 -9.31 2.99
N LEU A 5 25.68 -8.05 2.81
CA LEU A 5 24.65 -7.43 3.65
C LEU A 5 23.33 -8.24 3.58
N ALA A 6 22.89 -8.61 2.37
CA ALA A 6 21.67 -9.39 2.19
C ALA A 6 21.77 -10.78 2.81
N ALA A 7 22.92 -11.47 2.67
CA ALA A 7 23.15 -12.78 3.25
C ALA A 7 23.15 -12.73 4.79
N SER A 8 23.88 -11.79 5.39
CA SER A 8 23.92 -11.62 6.84
C SER A 8 22.55 -11.24 7.43
N TRP A 9 21.81 -10.38 6.74
CA TRP A 9 20.44 -10.05 7.12
C TRP A 9 19.50 -11.25 7.03
N SER A 10 19.60 -12.05 5.95
CA SER A 10 18.81 -13.26 5.80
C SER A 10 19.13 -14.28 6.91
N ALA A 11 20.41 -14.42 7.29
CA ALA A 11 20.81 -15.26 8.42
C ALA A 11 20.17 -14.76 9.75
N THR A 12 20.21 -13.46 10.00
CA THR A 12 19.58 -12.83 11.17
C THR A 12 18.07 -13.11 11.22
N MET A 13 17.39 -12.93 10.10
CA MET A 13 15.93 -13.06 10.02
C MET A 13 15.42 -14.50 10.00
N ARG A 14 16.29 -15.52 9.87
CA ARG A 14 15.91 -16.91 10.16
C ARG A 14 15.45 -17.10 11.61
N TYR A 15 15.99 -16.31 12.52
CA TYR A 15 15.69 -16.33 13.96
C TYR A 15 15.04 -15.00 14.37
N ALA A 16 14.07 -14.53 13.60
CA ALA A 16 13.50 -13.18 13.71
C ALA A 16 13.08 -12.80 15.15
N ARG A 17 12.49 -13.74 15.90
CA ARG A 17 12.06 -13.51 17.28
C ARG A 17 13.27 -13.29 18.19
N VAL A 18 14.25 -14.20 18.15
CA VAL A 18 15.48 -14.10 18.96
C VAL A 18 16.29 -12.85 18.59
N ALA A 19 16.34 -12.52 17.30
CA ALA A 19 17.00 -11.30 16.83
C ALA A 19 16.28 -10.03 17.36
N ALA A 20 14.94 -10.05 17.41
CA ALA A 20 14.16 -8.95 17.99
C ALA A 20 14.43 -8.76 19.47
N ASP A 21 14.51 -9.85 20.25
CA ASP A 21 14.84 -9.83 21.67
C ASP A 21 16.27 -9.28 21.88
N HIS A 22 17.25 -9.75 21.12
CA HIS A 22 18.62 -9.21 21.15
C HIS A 22 18.68 -7.72 20.80
N PHE A 23 17.93 -7.31 19.79
CA PHE A 23 17.86 -5.92 19.39
C PHE A 23 17.26 -5.03 20.48
N TRP A 24 16.14 -5.48 21.06
CA TRP A 24 15.48 -4.76 22.12
C TRP A 24 16.38 -4.61 23.34
N CYS A 25 17.00 -5.70 23.83
CA CYS A 25 17.97 -5.65 24.94
C CYS A 25 19.09 -4.66 24.63
N ALA A 26 19.66 -4.70 23.42
CA ALA A 26 20.75 -3.82 23.04
C ALA A 26 20.34 -2.33 22.94
N VAL A 27 19.06 -2.04 22.66
CA VAL A 27 18.50 -0.67 22.72
C VAL A 27 18.26 -0.28 24.18
N GLU A 28 17.65 -1.15 24.98
CA GLU A 28 17.31 -0.91 26.37
C GLU A 28 18.55 -0.65 27.22
N ASP A 29 19.63 -1.43 27.01
CA ASP A 29 20.93 -1.23 27.70
C ASP A 29 21.55 0.15 27.43
N ARG A 30 21.32 0.73 26.26
CA ARG A 30 21.89 2.03 25.85
C ARG A 30 20.98 3.21 26.15
N CYS A 31 19.70 2.99 26.05
CA CYS A 31 18.67 4.02 26.16
C CYS A 31 17.40 3.40 26.77
N PRO A 32 17.32 3.24 28.10
CA PRO A 32 16.19 2.62 28.77
C PRO A 32 14.84 3.29 28.43
N GLY A 33 13.82 2.48 28.13
CA GLY A 33 12.47 2.94 27.82
C GLY A 33 12.28 3.61 26.45
N LEU A 34 13.31 3.59 25.58
CA LEU A 34 13.28 4.27 24.29
C LEU A 34 12.30 3.61 23.31
N LEU A 35 12.27 2.27 23.24
CA LEU A 35 11.44 1.49 22.33
C LEU A 35 10.69 0.41 23.12
N PRO A 36 9.33 0.35 23.02
CA PRO A 36 8.60 -0.74 23.64
C PRO A 36 8.98 -2.10 23.06
N GLU A 37 9.15 -3.11 23.92
CA GLU A 37 9.54 -4.49 23.54
C GLU A 37 8.64 -5.05 22.41
N ARG A 38 7.32 -4.90 22.55
CA ARG A 38 6.33 -5.39 21.58
C ARG A 38 6.49 -4.79 20.16
N GLU A 39 7.19 -3.69 20.04
CA GLU A 39 7.42 -3.00 18.76
C GLU A 39 8.76 -3.39 18.12
N ALA A 40 9.66 -4.01 18.89
CA ALA A 40 11.04 -4.29 18.48
C ALA A 40 11.13 -5.18 17.24
N ALA A 41 10.28 -6.21 17.14
CA ALA A 41 10.32 -7.14 16.01
C ALA A 41 10.02 -6.46 14.66
N VAL A 42 8.94 -5.68 14.59
CA VAL A 42 8.56 -4.96 13.38
C VAL A 42 9.56 -3.84 13.07
N PHE A 43 10.03 -3.16 14.12
CA PHE A 43 11.00 -2.09 13.99
C PHE A 43 12.33 -2.62 13.44
N LEU A 44 12.91 -3.65 14.07
CA LEU A 44 14.15 -4.29 13.61
C LEU A 44 14.03 -4.78 12.17
N ALA A 45 12.97 -5.54 11.87
CA ALA A 45 12.76 -6.08 10.53
C ALA A 45 12.69 -4.98 9.46
N THR A 46 12.01 -3.88 9.77
CA THR A 46 11.84 -2.74 8.86
C THR A 46 13.14 -1.94 8.69
N LEU A 47 13.85 -1.66 9.79
CA LEU A 47 15.10 -0.91 9.76
C LEU A 47 16.23 -1.68 9.07
N GLY A 48 16.38 -2.95 9.40
CA GLY A 48 17.38 -3.82 8.77
C GLY A 48 17.11 -4.00 7.27
N ARG A 49 15.85 -4.14 6.88
CA ARG A 49 15.47 -4.19 5.46
C ARG A 49 15.85 -2.90 4.73
N LEU A 50 15.60 -1.73 5.31
CA LEU A 50 16.01 -0.45 4.74
C LEU A 50 17.53 -0.33 4.63
N ALA A 51 18.28 -0.79 5.64
CA ALA A 51 19.74 -0.74 5.66
C ALA A 51 20.37 -1.62 4.57
N VAL A 52 19.86 -2.83 4.39
CA VAL A 52 20.30 -3.75 3.33
C VAL A 52 19.98 -3.19 1.95
N GLY A 53 18.83 -2.57 1.78
CA GLY A 53 18.35 -2.06 0.49
C GLY A 53 17.81 -3.16 -0.43
N GLY A 54 17.64 -2.82 -1.70
CA GLY A 54 17.14 -3.76 -2.73
C GLY A 54 15.62 -3.75 -2.90
N ASP A 55 14.91 -2.83 -2.24
CA ASP A 55 13.52 -2.55 -2.56
C ASP A 55 13.43 -1.57 -3.73
N ASP A 56 12.36 -1.71 -4.51
CA ASP A 56 11.96 -0.75 -5.51
C ASP A 56 11.62 0.62 -4.86
N PRO A 57 11.47 1.69 -5.62
CA PRO A 57 11.16 3.02 -5.07
C PRO A 57 9.90 3.05 -4.20
N ALA A 58 8.84 2.31 -4.59
CA ALA A 58 7.59 2.24 -3.84
C ALA A 58 7.76 1.52 -2.50
N GLY A 59 8.42 0.34 -2.49
CA GLY A 59 8.74 -0.40 -1.27
C GLY A 59 9.66 0.40 -0.34
N ARG A 60 10.68 1.08 -0.88
CA ARG A 60 11.52 1.98 -0.10
C ARG A 60 10.71 3.14 0.48
N GLY A 61 9.78 3.71 -0.28
CA GLY A 61 8.85 4.74 0.20
C GLY A 61 8.00 4.26 1.36
N ALA A 62 7.50 3.02 1.31
CA ALA A 62 6.74 2.41 2.40
C ALA A 62 7.58 2.23 3.67
N LEU A 63 8.83 1.72 3.54
CA LEU A 63 9.75 1.61 4.67
C LEU A 63 10.01 2.96 5.34
N LEU A 64 10.25 4.01 4.54
CA LEU A 64 10.50 5.36 5.06
C LEU A 64 9.27 5.98 5.71
N ALA A 65 8.07 5.74 5.19
CA ALA A 65 6.83 6.22 5.78
C ALA A 65 6.61 5.63 7.17
N VAL A 66 6.82 4.33 7.30
CA VAL A 66 6.65 3.59 8.58
C VAL A 66 7.73 3.96 9.58
N LEU A 67 9.01 3.91 9.19
CA LEU A 67 10.13 4.24 10.08
C LEU A 67 10.15 5.72 10.46
N GLY A 68 9.83 6.62 9.52
CA GLY A 68 9.74 8.06 9.81
C GLY A 68 8.71 8.34 10.91
N ARG A 69 7.55 7.66 10.85
CA ARG A 69 6.53 7.75 11.89
C ARG A 69 7.03 7.16 13.23
N ALA A 70 7.72 6.00 13.20
CA ALA A 70 8.30 5.38 14.39
C ALA A 70 9.36 6.28 15.04
N TYR A 71 10.27 6.83 14.26
CA TYR A 71 11.31 7.74 14.75
C TYR A 71 10.73 9.00 15.39
N ARG A 72 9.69 9.58 14.79
CA ARG A 72 8.98 10.72 15.38
C ARG A 72 8.29 10.35 16.68
N ARG A 73 7.52 9.25 16.69
CA ARG A 73 6.75 8.80 17.84
C ARG A 73 7.62 8.48 19.05
N TYR A 74 8.70 7.74 18.84
CA TYR A 74 9.61 7.31 19.92
C TYR A 74 10.79 8.26 20.12
N ARG A 75 10.81 9.41 19.43
CA ARG A 75 11.86 10.43 19.54
C ARG A 75 13.27 9.87 19.28
N LEU A 76 13.41 8.99 18.28
CA LEU A 76 14.65 8.24 18.04
C LEU A 76 15.77 9.06 17.38
N VAL A 77 15.48 10.24 16.83
CA VAL A 77 16.48 11.04 16.09
C VAL A 77 17.73 11.37 16.94
N PRO A 78 17.62 11.80 18.21
CA PRO A 78 18.78 12.02 19.07
C PRO A 78 19.54 10.74 19.42
N HIS A 79 18.89 9.59 19.34
CA HIS A 79 19.40 8.26 19.75
C HIS A 79 19.79 7.38 18.56
N GLN A 80 19.88 7.95 17.35
CA GLN A 80 20.11 7.16 16.14
C GLN A 80 21.42 6.34 16.20
N LEU A 81 22.48 6.83 16.83
CA LEU A 81 23.74 6.09 16.99
C LEU A 81 23.56 4.83 17.88
N SER A 82 22.76 4.93 18.94
CA SER A 82 22.43 3.78 19.80
C SER A 82 21.61 2.73 19.04
N VAL A 83 20.64 3.17 18.22
CA VAL A 83 19.83 2.29 17.37
C VAL A 83 20.69 1.60 16.29
N GLU A 84 21.63 2.33 15.67
CA GLU A 84 22.60 1.78 14.70
C GLU A 84 23.51 0.75 15.34
N ALA A 85 24.03 1.05 16.52
CA ALA A 85 24.87 0.12 17.29
C ALA A 85 24.10 -1.14 17.71
N ALA A 86 22.83 -1.02 18.13
CA ALA A 86 21.98 -2.15 18.45
C ALA A 86 21.70 -3.03 17.23
N LEU A 87 21.40 -2.42 16.06
CA LEU A 87 21.19 -3.16 14.82
C LEU A 87 22.43 -3.95 14.41
N THR A 88 23.62 -3.30 14.42
CA THR A 88 24.87 -3.96 14.04
C THR A 88 25.26 -5.07 15.02
N ALA A 89 25.11 -4.85 16.33
CA ALA A 89 25.34 -5.87 17.36
C ALA A 89 24.41 -7.08 17.21
N THR A 90 23.14 -6.83 16.85
CA THR A 90 22.18 -7.92 16.58
C THR A 90 22.61 -8.76 15.40
N VAL A 91 22.96 -8.13 14.28
CA VAL A 91 23.40 -8.87 13.08
C VAL A 91 24.69 -9.64 13.35
N ALA A 92 25.63 -9.07 14.08
CA ALA A 92 26.90 -9.71 14.43
C ALA A 92 26.72 -11.05 15.18
N ARG A 93 25.64 -11.19 15.95
CA ARG A 93 25.31 -12.45 16.67
C ARG A 93 24.82 -13.57 15.76
N HIS A 94 24.33 -13.24 14.56
CA HIS A 94 23.66 -14.18 13.67
C HIS A 94 24.40 -14.41 12.34
N ALA A 95 25.53 -13.73 12.11
CA ALA A 95 26.31 -13.82 10.89
C ALA A 95 27.80 -14.02 11.21
N GLN A 96 28.54 -14.60 10.27
CA GLN A 96 29.99 -14.61 10.33
C GLN A 96 30.50 -13.18 10.21
N TRP A 97 30.98 -12.60 11.33
CA TRP A 97 31.29 -11.20 11.44
C TRP A 97 32.77 -10.94 11.11
N THR A 98 33.01 -10.26 9.98
CA THR A 98 34.36 -9.83 9.55
C THR A 98 34.48 -8.30 9.62
N PRO A 99 35.72 -7.73 9.68
CA PRO A 99 35.94 -6.29 9.65
C PRO A 99 35.27 -5.61 8.45
N GLU A 100 35.28 -6.24 7.28
CA GLU A 100 34.68 -5.75 6.04
C GLU A 100 33.16 -5.69 6.14
N LEU A 101 32.53 -6.74 6.72
CA LEU A 101 31.11 -6.79 6.95
C LEU A 101 30.66 -5.76 8.01
N ALA A 102 31.47 -5.60 9.08
CA ALA A 102 31.26 -4.56 10.09
C ALA A 102 31.24 -3.15 9.48
N ALA A 103 32.27 -2.84 8.65
CA ALA A 103 32.35 -1.57 7.95
C ALA A 103 31.19 -1.36 6.96
N ALA A 104 30.76 -2.43 6.28
CA ALA A 104 29.60 -2.38 5.37
C ALA A 104 28.29 -2.07 6.11
N TRP A 105 28.03 -2.74 7.24
CA TRP A 105 26.86 -2.49 8.08
C TRP A 105 26.88 -1.09 8.70
N ALA A 106 28.02 -0.62 9.20
CA ALA A 106 28.18 0.73 9.73
C ALA A 106 27.81 1.80 8.69
N ARG A 107 28.24 1.64 7.43
CA ARG A 107 27.86 2.55 6.34
C ARG A 107 26.39 2.43 5.96
N ALA A 108 25.85 1.21 5.91
CA ALA A 108 24.46 0.95 5.55
C ALA A 108 23.50 1.53 6.60
N SER A 109 23.78 1.29 7.89
CA SER A 109 22.98 1.80 9.02
C SER A 109 22.96 3.33 9.05
N ARG A 110 24.12 4.00 8.92
CA ARG A 110 24.17 5.47 8.85
C ARG A 110 23.34 6.03 7.70
N ARG A 111 23.41 5.44 6.50
CA ARG A 111 22.58 5.88 5.36
C ARG A 111 21.08 5.67 5.62
N ALA A 112 20.70 4.54 6.22
CA ALA A 112 19.34 4.28 6.59
C ALA A 112 18.84 5.27 7.63
N SER A 113 19.56 5.47 8.74
CA SER A 113 19.20 6.41 9.80
C SER A 113 19.06 7.84 9.28
N ALA A 114 19.99 8.31 8.44
CA ALA A 114 19.90 9.63 7.83
C ALA A 114 18.64 9.79 6.94
N ALA A 115 18.28 8.75 6.19
CA ALA A 115 17.07 8.77 5.38
C ALA A 115 15.81 8.78 6.26
N VAL A 116 15.79 7.97 7.34
CA VAL A 116 14.68 7.91 8.29
C VAL A 116 14.53 9.21 9.08
N ALA A 117 15.63 9.86 9.49
CA ALA A 117 15.58 11.16 10.17
C ALA A 117 14.90 12.23 9.31
N ARG A 118 15.23 12.27 8.00
CA ARG A 118 14.56 13.17 7.05
C ARG A 118 13.06 12.81 6.87
N ALA A 119 12.72 11.53 6.88
CA ALA A 119 11.33 11.10 6.81
C ALA A 119 10.58 11.45 8.11
N ALA A 120 11.22 11.32 9.28
CA ALA A 120 10.66 11.68 10.58
C ALA A 120 10.30 13.18 10.68
N ALA A 121 11.14 14.05 10.10
CA ALA A 121 10.87 15.50 10.06
C ALA A 121 9.58 15.86 9.29
N ARG A 122 9.18 14.99 8.34
CA ARG A 122 7.95 15.18 7.52
C ARG A 122 6.78 14.33 8.01
N ALA A 123 7.01 13.40 8.93
CA ALA A 123 5.98 12.50 9.42
C ALA A 123 5.00 13.23 10.33
N GLY A 124 3.71 12.92 10.21
CA GLY A 124 2.71 13.40 11.16
C GLY A 124 2.79 12.65 12.49
N ASP A 125 2.06 13.11 13.49
CA ASP A 125 1.96 12.46 14.79
C ASP A 125 1.01 11.25 14.77
N GLY A 126 1.15 10.36 15.74
CA GLY A 126 0.30 9.18 15.91
C GLY A 126 1.08 7.88 16.00
N PRO A 127 0.40 6.73 15.85
CA PRO A 127 1.03 5.42 15.88
C PRO A 127 2.07 5.24 14.78
N ALA A 128 3.13 4.48 15.07
CA ALA A 128 4.11 4.09 14.06
C ALA A 128 3.48 3.17 12.99
N TRP A 129 2.66 2.24 13.48
CA TRP A 129 1.85 1.31 12.70
C TRP A 129 0.62 0.85 13.48
N TRP A 130 -0.28 0.15 12.80
CA TRP A 130 -1.49 -0.43 13.35
C TRP A 130 -1.43 -1.95 13.17
N PRO A 131 -1.29 -2.72 14.26
CA PRO A 131 -1.57 -4.15 14.21
C PRO A 131 -3.02 -4.36 13.79
N ALA A 132 -3.24 -5.31 12.89
CA ALA A 132 -4.57 -5.64 12.37
C ALA A 132 -4.71 -7.15 12.24
N GLU A 133 -5.92 -7.64 12.38
CA GLU A 133 -6.30 -9.04 12.16
C GLU A 133 -7.01 -9.17 10.83
N VAL A 134 -6.71 -10.22 10.08
CA VAL A 134 -7.50 -10.61 8.91
C VAL A 134 -8.79 -11.25 9.41
N VAL A 135 -9.92 -10.65 9.12
CA VAL A 135 -11.24 -11.15 9.56
C VAL A 135 -11.95 -11.94 8.48
N ASP A 136 -11.61 -11.65 7.21
CA ASP A 136 -12.13 -12.41 6.08
C ASP A 136 -11.11 -12.44 4.93
N HIS A 137 -11.15 -13.51 4.13
CA HIS A 137 -10.26 -13.74 3.00
C HIS A 137 -10.98 -14.51 1.90
N ASP A 138 -11.44 -13.79 0.90
CA ASP A 138 -12.09 -14.35 -0.29
C ASP A 138 -11.13 -14.37 -1.50
N ARG A 139 -11.32 -15.36 -2.38
CA ARG A 139 -10.54 -15.51 -3.62
C ARG A 139 -11.51 -15.68 -4.80
N PRO A 140 -12.08 -14.59 -5.29
CA PRO A 140 -13.10 -14.63 -6.32
C PRO A 140 -12.59 -15.17 -7.66
N VAL A 141 -11.31 -14.94 -7.99
CA VAL A 141 -10.63 -15.48 -9.18
C VAL A 141 -9.18 -15.83 -8.84
N ASP A 142 -8.56 -16.65 -9.67
CA ASP A 142 -7.16 -17.00 -9.49
C ASP A 142 -6.25 -15.78 -9.46
N GLY A 143 -5.33 -15.78 -8.50
CA GLY A 143 -4.34 -14.73 -8.33
C GLY A 143 -4.88 -13.41 -7.77
N ILE A 144 -6.16 -13.33 -7.38
CA ILE A 144 -6.73 -12.17 -6.67
C ILE A 144 -7.37 -12.61 -5.36
N ALA A 145 -7.14 -11.84 -4.30
CA ALA A 145 -7.86 -11.97 -3.04
C ALA A 145 -8.47 -10.64 -2.63
N ILE A 146 -9.63 -10.72 -1.99
CA ILE A 146 -10.27 -9.65 -1.24
C ILE A 146 -10.08 -9.98 0.23
N LEU A 147 -9.34 -9.12 0.93
CA LEU A 147 -9.05 -9.28 2.35
C LEU A 147 -9.81 -8.22 3.15
N THR A 148 -10.58 -8.64 4.13
CA THR A 148 -11.12 -7.74 5.15
C THR A 148 -10.23 -7.80 6.38
N VAL A 149 -9.72 -6.66 6.81
CA VAL A 149 -8.84 -6.56 7.99
C VAL A 149 -9.43 -5.61 9.02
N ARG A 150 -9.24 -5.95 10.31
CA ARG A 150 -9.67 -5.13 11.44
C ARG A 150 -8.45 -4.68 12.22
N PRO A 151 -8.06 -3.39 12.15
CA PRO A 151 -7.03 -2.82 13.00
C PRO A 151 -7.47 -2.83 14.47
N TRP A 152 -6.55 -3.11 15.41
CA TRP A 152 -6.84 -3.11 16.86
C TRP A 152 -7.22 -1.73 17.40
N ARG A 153 -6.94 -0.68 16.65
CA ARG A 153 -7.43 0.68 16.85
C ARG A 153 -7.72 1.31 15.49
N ARG A 154 -8.68 2.19 15.44
CA ARG A 154 -9.10 2.84 14.19
C ARG A 154 -7.91 3.46 13.45
N LEU A 155 -7.75 3.10 12.18
CA LEU A 155 -6.82 3.72 11.25
C LEU A 155 -7.55 4.89 10.57
N PRO A 156 -7.12 6.14 10.79
CA PRO A 156 -7.71 7.27 10.08
C PRO A 156 -7.18 7.31 8.64
N PHE A 157 -8.04 7.08 7.67
CA PHE A 157 -7.71 7.21 6.25
C PHE A 157 -8.84 7.90 5.48
N ARG A 158 -8.52 8.40 4.30
CA ARG A 158 -9.49 8.93 3.33
C ARG A 158 -9.54 8.00 2.12
N PRO A 159 -10.72 7.78 1.50
CA PRO A 159 -10.82 7.07 0.24
C PRO A 159 -9.85 7.62 -0.81
N GLY A 160 -9.24 6.72 -1.59
CA GLY A 160 -8.20 7.08 -2.55
C GLY A 160 -6.77 7.13 -1.98
N GLN A 161 -6.58 7.11 -0.66
CA GLN A 161 -5.25 6.95 -0.06
C GLN A 161 -4.74 5.52 -0.16
N ALA A 162 -3.41 5.36 -0.07
CA ALA A 162 -2.78 4.06 0.08
C ALA A 162 -2.20 3.88 1.50
N VAL A 163 -2.13 2.63 1.94
CA VAL A 163 -1.65 2.20 3.25
C VAL A 163 -0.54 1.18 3.04
N PRO A 164 0.63 1.32 3.69
CA PRO A 164 1.65 0.28 3.69
C PRO A 164 1.14 -0.93 4.47
N VAL A 165 1.27 -2.12 3.90
CA VAL A 165 0.91 -3.40 4.54
C VAL A 165 2.13 -4.29 4.63
N CYS A 166 2.31 -4.93 5.79
CA CYS A 166 3.34 -5.93 6.05
C CYS A 166 2.72 -7.17 6.68
N THR A 167 3.21 -8.36 6.32
CA THR A 167 2.76 -9.64 6.87
C THR A 167 3.84 -10.25 7.78
N GLU A 168 3.45 -11.09 8.73
CA GLU A 168 4.41 -11.87 9.54
C GLU A 168 5.28 -12.80 8.70
N ARG A 169 4.78 -13.26 7.56
CA ARG A 169 5.51 -14.16 6.64
C ARG A 169 6.67 -13.47 5.93
N TRP A 170 6.62 -12.15 5.80
CA TRP A 170 7.66 -11.32 5.19
C TRP A 170 7.96 -10.09 6.05
N PRO A 171 8.53 -10.27 7.26
CA PRO A 171 8.78 -9.18 8.19
C PRO A 171 9.62 -8.07 7.57
N GLY A 172 9.21 -6.82 7.79
CA GLY A 172 9.89 -5.65 7.25
C GLY A 172 9.71 -5.41 5.75
N ARG A 173 8.97 -6.25 5.03
CA ARG A 173 8.62 -6.01 3.63
C ARG A 173 7.25 -5.34 3.55
N TRP A 174 7.25 -4.05 3.37
CA TRP A 174 6.06 -3.22 3.24
C TRP A 174 5.70 -2.99 1.78
N ARG A 175 4.39 -3.06 1.46
CA ARG A 175 3.85 -2.75 0.14
C ARG A 175 2.59 -1.91 0.30
N TRP A 176 2.40 -0.99 -0.63
CA TRP A 176 1.25 -0.10 -0.65
C TRP A 176 0.02 -0.79 -1.20
N TYR A 177 -1.10 -0.63 -0.50
CA TYR A 177 -2.43 -1.03 -0.96
C TYR A 177 -3.43 0.05 -0.60
N SER A 178 -4.36 0.33 -1.50
CA SER A 178 -5.46 1.24 -1.22
C SER A 178 -6.65 0.46 -0.66
N PRO A 179 -7.28 0.93 0.43
CA PRO A 179 -8.56 0.39 0.85
C PRO A 179 -9.61 0.49 -0.26
N ALA A 180 -10.41 -0.54 -0.41
CA ALA A 180 -11.50 -0.63 -1.39
C ALA A 180 -12.84 -0.08 -0.84
N ASN A 181 -12.86 0.34 0.42
CA ASN A 181 -14.03 0.89 1.10
C ASN A 181 -13.74 2.29 1.68
N ALA A 182 -14.79 3.07 1.86
CA ALA A 182 -14.75 4.25 2.71
C ALA A 182 -14.62 3.85 4.20
N PRO A 183 -14.20 4.76 5.10
CA PRO A 183 -14.13 4.47 6.53
C PRO A 183 -15.47 3.97 7.09
N ARG A 184 -15.48 2.75 7.61
CA ARG A 184 -16.65 2.08 8.18
C ARG A 184 -16.75 2.30 9.70
N PRO A 185 -17.96 2.24 10.29
CA PRO A 185 -18.15 2.37 11.75
C PRO A 185 -17.41 1.28 12.54
N ASP A 186 -17.35 0.05 12.02
CA ASP A 186 -16.65 -1.10 12.62
C ASP A 186 -15.13 -1.04 12.49
N GLY A 187 -14.60 -0.02 11.78
CA GLY A 187 -13.18 0.22 11.57
C GLY A 187 -12.50 -0.75 10.59
N THR A 188 -13.23 -1.63 9.91
CA THR A 188 -12.66 -2.57 8.94
C THR A 188 -12.19 -1.87 7.67
N LEU A 189 -11.11 -2.43 7.10
CA LEU A 189 -10.60 -2.08 5.78
C LEU A 189 -10.66 -3.30 4.88
N GLU A 190 -10.96 -3.06 3.62
CA GLU A 190 -10.98 -4.07 2.58
C GLU A 190 -9.87 -3.82 1.58
N PHE A 191 -9.05 -4.81 1.27
CA PHE A 191 -7.97 -4.71 0.30
C PHE A 191 -8.16 -5.73 -0.82
N HIS A 192 -8.12 -5.26 -2.06
CA HIS A 192 -8.08 -6.11 -3.24
C HIS A 192 -6.64 -6.30 -3.68
N VAL A 193 -6.15 -7.53 -3.64
CA VAL A 193 -4.73 -7.84 -3.84
C VAL A 193 -4.55 -8.81 -4.99
N ARG A 194 -3.70 -8.44 -5.96
CA ARG A 194 -3.24 -9.34 -7.04
C ARG A 194 -1.88 -9.93 -6.67
N ALA A 195 -1.73 -11.24 -6.85
CA ALA A 195 -0.50 -11.98 -6.57
C ALA A 195 0.57 -11.72 -7.66
N ILE A 196 1.48 -10.78 -7.40
CA ILE A 196 2.57 -10.42 -8.34
C ILE A 196 3.92 -10.83 -7.76
N ALA A 197 4.24 -10.43 -6.53
CA ALA A 197 5.53 -10.62 -5.89
C ALA A 197 5.38 -11.25 -4.49
N SER A 198 6.48 -11.41 -3.75
CA SER A 198 6.53 -12.15 -2.49
C SER A 198 5.43 -11.76 -1.48
N VAL A 199 5.24 -10.46 -1.21
CA VAL A 199 4.24 -9.99 -0.24
C VAL A 199 2.82 -10.21 -0.75
N SER A 200 2.51 -9.79 -1.99
CA SER A 200 1.19 -9.98 -2.57
C SER A 200 0.82 -11.45 -2.76
N ARG A 201 1.79 -12.32 -3.14
CA ARG A 201 1.57 -13.77 -3.18
C ARG A 201 1.27 -14.34 -1.80
N ALA A 202 1.93 -13.85 -0.74
CA ALA A 202 1.62 -14.28 0.63
C ALA A 202 0.20 -13.83 1.04
N LEU A 203 -0.18 -12.58 0.75
CA LEU A 203 -1.52 -12.07 1.03
C LEU A 203 -2.60 -12.87 0.31
N VAL A 204 -2.38 -13.26 -0.96
CA VAL A 204 -3.38 -14.01 -1.75
C VAL A 204 -3.42 -15.49 -1.39
N ASN A 205 -2.26 -16.14 -1.19
CA ASN A 205 -2.20 -17.59 -1.14
C ASN A 205 -1.98 -18.18 0.25
N ALA A 206 -1.39 -17.40 1.18
CA ALA A 206 -0.91 -17.94 2.43
C ALA A 206 -1.57 -17.35 3.69
N VAL A 207 -2.05 -16.11 3.61
CA VAL A 207 -2.75 -15.45 4.72
C VAL A 207 -4.15 -16.05 4.88
N ARG A 208 -4.62 -16.14 6.14
CA ARG A 208 -5.92 -16.70 6.53
C ARG A 208 -6.60 -15.80 7.56
N PRO A 209 -7.93 -15.89 7.74
CA PRO A 209 -8.59 -15.27 8.89
C PRO A 209 -7.90 -15.66 10.20
N GLY A 210 -7.71 -14.68 11.09
CA GLY A 210 -6.93 -14.78 12.33
C GLY A 210 -5.46 -14.40 12.19
N ASP A 211 -4.89 -14.36 10.98
CA ASP A 211 -3.50 -13.93 10.78
C ASP A 211 -3.35 -12.42 11.06
N ARG A 212 -2.14 -12.07 11.56
CA ARG A 212 -1.79 -10.68 11.85
C ARG A 212 -1.12 -10.00 10.66
N LEU A 213 -1.51 -8.76 10.45
CA LEU A 213 -0.88 -7.82 9.54
C LEU A 213 -0.45 -6.56 10.32
N TRP A 214 0.46 -5.79 9.74
CA TRP A 214 0.76 -4.42 10.18
C TRP A 214 0.40 -3.46 9.08
N LEU A 215 -0.34 -2.42 9.43
CA LEU A 215 -0.71 -1.33 8.55
C LEU A 215 0.12 -0.10 8.92
N GLY A 216 0.74 0.53 7.94
CA GLY A 216 1.48 1.78 8.14
C GLY A 216 0.59 3.02 8.01
N PRO A 217 1.17 4.22 8.12
CA PRO A 217 0.42 5.46 7.99
C PRO A 217 -0.12 5.65 6.58
N PRO A 218 -1.41 6.03 6.42
CA PRO A 218 -2.00 6.33 5.12
C PRO A 218 -1.29 7.51 4.44
N ARG A 219 -1.22 7.46 3.12
CA ARG A 219 -0.64 8.51 2.29
C ARG A 219 -1.56 8.83 1.12
N ASP A 220 -1.67 10.11 0.80
CA ASP A 220 -2.29 10.54 -0.45
C ASP A 220 -1.39 10.15 -1.64
N ILE A 221 -2.02 9.56 -2.64
CA ILE A 221 -1.38 9.11 -3.88
C ILE A 221 -1.98 9.81 -5.11
N GLY A 222 -2.63 10.95 -4.94
CA GLY A 222 -3.25 11.70 -6.02
C GLY A 222 -4.65 11.22 -6.42
N LEU A 223 -5.24 10.29 -5.65
CA LEU A 223 -6.59 9.76 -5.93
C LEU A 223 -7.68 10.20 -4.94
N THR A 224 -7.38 11.09 -4.00
CA THR A 224 -8.40 11.60 -3.08
C THR A 224 -9.31 12.61 -3.75
N LEU A 225 -10.62 12.56 -3.47
CA LEU A 225 -11.55 13.56 -3.97
C LEU A 225 -11.29 14.93 -3.31
N ASP A 226 -11.34 15.99 -4.12
CA ASP A 226 -11.39 17.34 -3.60
C ASP A 226 -12.77 17.56 -2.95
N PRO A 227 -12.84 17.86 -1.64
CA PRO A 227 -14.09 18.08 -0.93
C PRO A 227 -14.85 19.33 -1.42
N ALA A 228 -14.17 20.28 -2.04
CA ALA A 228 -14.78 21.48 -2.61
C ALA A 228 -15.40 21.25 -4.00
N SER A 229 -14.92 20.23 -4.73
CA SER A 229 -15.43 19.93 -6.08
C SER A 229 -16.82 19.30 -6.02
N ARG A 230 -17.65 19.68 -6.98
CA ARG A 230 -18.99 19.11 -7.22
C ARG A 230 -19.10 18.48 -8.61
N ALA A 231 -18.00 18.43 -9.34
CA ALA A 231 -17.95 17.87 -10.69
C ALA A 231 -18.36 16.40 -10.68
N ASP A 232 -19.05 15.96 -11.72
CA ASP A 232 -19.30 14.54 -11.98
C ASP A 232 -17.98 13.79 -12.15
N LEU A 233 -17.98 12.48 -11.94
CA LEU A 233 -16.76 11.66 -11.95
C LEU A 233 -16.77 10.63 -13.07
N LEU A 234 -15.65 10.51 -13.75
CA LEU A 234 -15.30 9.36 -14.55
C LEU A 234 -14.16 8.60 -13.84
N LEU A 235 -14.45 7.39 -13.36
CA LEU A 235 -13.53 6.51 -12.66
C LEU A 235 -13.15 5.36 -13.59
N VAL A 236 -11.86 5.21 -13.91
CA VAL A 236 -11.38 4.19 -14.87
C VAL A 236 -10.44 3.23 -14.13
N ALA A 237 -10.91 2.02 -13.91
CA ALA A 237 -10.22 0.98 -13.15
C ALA A 237 -9.62 -0.08 -14.07
N GLY A 238 -8.40 -0.54 -13.78
CA GLY A 238 -7.79 -1.73 -14.38
C GLY A 238 -7.46 -2.77 -13.31
N GLY A 239 -8.06 -3.96 -13.39
CA GLY A 239 -7.86 -5.02 -12.39
C GLY A 239 -8.04 -4.52 -10.95
N THR A 240 -7.11 -4.82 -10.04
CA THR A 240 -7.20 -4.38 -8.63
C THR A 240 -7.04 -2.87 -8.41
N GLY A 241 -6.77 -2.08 -9.45
CA GLY A 241 -6.96 -0.63 -9.43
C GLY A 241 -8.41 -0.19 -9.19
N LEU A 242 -9.36 -1.13 -9.25
CA LEU A 242 -10.73 -0.93 -8.79
C LEU A 242 -10.81 -0.53 -7.31
N ALA A 243 -9.94 -1.05 -6.44
CA ALA A 243 -10.01 -0.85 -4.99
C ALA A 243 -10.13 0.63 -4.58
N PRO A 244 -9.18 1.53 -4.88
CA PRO A 244 -9.30 2.93 -4.48
C PRO A 244 -10.51 3.63 -5.13
N LEU A 245 -10.89 3.27 -6.35
CA LEU A 245 -11.99 3.91 -7.06
C LEU A 245 -13.36 3.47 -6.50
N ARG A 246 -13.49 2.21 -6.06
CA ARG A 246 -14.67 1.74 -5.33
C ARG A 246 -14.83 2.49 -4.00
N ALA A 247 -13.74 2.74 -3.28
CA ALA A 247 -13.77 3.55 -2.07
C ALA A 247 -14.26 4.99 -2.33
N LEU A 248 -13.92 5.58 -3.50
CA LEU A 248 -14.46 6.88 -3.90
C LEU A 248 -15.97 6.83 -4.16
N VAL A 249 -16.47 5.76 -4.79
CA VAL A 249 -17.92 5.55 -4.98
C VAL A 249 -18.64 5.50 -3.63
N GLU A 250 -18.11 4.75 -2.65
CA GLU A 250 -18.67 4.69 -1.29
C GLU A 250 -18.60 6.07 -0.58
N GLN A 251 -17.55 6.86 -0.83
CA GLN A 251 -17.45 8.23 -0.31
C GLN A 251 -18.53 9.14 -0.91
N VAL A 252 -18.80 9.02 -2.21
CA VAL A 252 -19.89 9.76 -2.86
C VAL A 252 -21.25 9.34 -2.30
N ALA A 253 -21.46 8.04 -2.06
CA ALA A 253 -22.67 7.51 -1.46
C ALA A 253 -22.96 8.08 -0.07
N ALA A 254 -21.90 8.29 0.73
CA ALA A 254 -21.99 8.88 2.07
C ALA A 254 -22.11 10.42 2.06
N SER A 255 -21.93 11.07 0.91
CA SER A 255 -21.96 12.53 0.78
C SER A 255 -23.39 13.03 0.50
N PRO A 256 -23.81 14.16 1.10
CA PRO A 256 -25.07 14.82 0.73
C PRO A 256 -25.01 15.43 -0.67
N ALA A 257 -23.82 15.66 -1.20
CA ALA A 257 -23.62 16.23 -2.53
C ALA A 257 -23.84 15.15 -3.60
N ARG A 258 -24.93 15.29 -4.35
CA ARG A 258 -25.24 14.41 -5.47
C ARG A 258 -24.37 14.77 -6.67
N ARG A 259 -23.51 13.85 -7.11
CA ARG A 259 -22.79 13.90 -8.38
C ARG A 259 -22.95 12.57 -9.10
N ARG A 260 -22.97 12.60 -10.42
CA ARG A 260 -23.00 11.35 -11.21
C ARG A 260 -21.61 10.76 -11.25
N VAL A 261 -21.57 9.44 -11.21
CA VAL A 261 -20.32 8.66 -11.28
C VAL A 261 -20.46 7.63 -12.39
N THR A 262 -19.55 7.64 -13.34
CA THR A 262 -19.34 6.55 -14.28
C THR A 262 -18.10 5.79 -13.85
N LEU A 263 -18.26 4.52 -13.49
CA LEU A 263 -17.17 3.62 -13.11
C LEU A 263 -16.94 2.61 -14.22
N VAL A 264 -15.83 2.76 -14.93
CA VAL A 264 -15.40 1.80 -15.95
C VAL A 264 -14.46 0.78 -15.33
N VAL A 265 -14.76 -0.51 -15.45
CA VAL A 265 -14.00 -1.59 -14.85
C VAL A 265 -13.41 -2.48 -15.91
N GLY A 266 -12.10 -2.35 -16.12
CA GLY A 266 -11.35 -3.10 -17.11
C GLY A 266 -10.90 -4.47 -16.61
N ALA A 267 -11.22 -5.48 -17.41
CA ALA A 267 -10.72 -6.84 -17.32
C ALA A 267 -10.21 -7.31 -18.70
N ARG A 268 -9.52 -8.44 -18.77
CA ARG A 268 -9.17 -9.03 -20.07
C ARG A 268 -10.38 -9.70 -20.71
N THR A 269 -11.06 -10.53 -19.93
CA THR A 269 -12.28 -11.24 -20.30
C THR A 269 -13.32 -11.12 -19.19
N PHE A 270 -14.55 -11.55 -19.44
CA PHE A 270 -15.59 -11.60 -18.43
C PHE A 270 -15.17 -12.44 -17.21
N ALA A 271 -14.48 -13.56 -17.42
CA ALA A 271 -13.98 -14.42 -16.35
C ALA A 271 -12.91 -13.75 -15.46
N ASP A 272 -12.20 -12.73 -15.98
CA ASP A 272 -11.22 -11.96 -15.22
C ASP A 272 -11.84 -10.82 -14.38
N LEU A 273 -13.15 -10.56 -14.54
CA LEU A 273 -13.89 -9.57 -13.75
C LEU A 273 -14.18 -10.15 -12.36
N TYR A 274 -13.34 -9.78 -11.38
CA TYR A 274 -13.30 -10.49 -10.11
C TYR A 274 -14.36 -10.06 -9.08
N ASP A 275 -15.10 -8.95 -9.26
CA ASP A 275 -16.08 -8.44 -8.30
C ASP A 275 -17.42 -8.03 -8.96
N PRO A 276 -17.97 -8.80 -9.92
CA PRO A 276 -19.16 -8.39 -10.69
C PRO A 276 -20.41 -8.29 -9.82
N ILE A 277 -20.57 -9.19 -8.86
CA ILE A 277 -21.76 -9.22 -7.99
C ILE A 277 -21.82 -7.99 -7.09
N SER A 278 -20.68 -7.59 -6.52
CA SER A 278 -20.60 -6.42 -5.65
C SER A 278 -20.82 -5.12 -6.43
N LEU A 279 -20.28 -5.05 -7.65
CA LEU A 279 -20.48 -3.91 -8.56
C LEU A 279 -21.95 -3.76 -8.99
N ASP A 280 -22.64 -4.87 -9.33
CA ASP A 280 -24.05 -4.87 -9.67
C ASP A 280 -24.93 -4.42 -8.48
N LYS A 281 -24.65 -4.94 -7.27
CA LYS A 281 -25.33 -4.49 -6.05
C LYS A 281 -25.13 -2.99 -5.81
N LEU A 282 -23.91 -2.50 -6.01
CA LEU A 282 -23.56 -1.09 -5.82
C LEU A 282 -24.33 -0.19 -6.82
N GLN A 283 -24.38 -0.58 -8.09
CA GLN A 283 -25.13 0.14 -9.12
C GLN A 283 -26.63 0.16 -8.83
N ARG A 284 -27.23 -0.98 -8.45
CA ARG A 284 -28.66 -1.05 -8.10
C ARG A 284 -29.02 -0.21 -6.89
N ALA A 285 -28.10 -0.07 -5.93
CA ALA A 285 -28.31 0.74 -4.73
C ALA A 285 -28.28 2.25 -5.01
N HIS A 286 -27.67 2.68 -6.13
CA HIS A 286 -27.37 4.09 -6.38
C HIS A 286 -27.70 4.52 -7.82
N GLY A 287 -28.85 5.13 -8.05
CA GLY A 287 -29.28 5.60 -9.38
C GLY A 287 -28.40 6.70 -10.02
N TRP A 288 -27.44 7.25 -9.30
CA TRP A 288 -26.43 8.19 -9.80
C TRP A 288 -25.14 7.50 -10.27
N LEU A 289 -24.98 6.19 -10.03
CA LEU A 289 -23.83 5.37 -10.42
C LEU A 289 -24.15 4.57 -11.68
N THR A 290 -23.27 4.65 -12.68
CA THR A 290 -23.26 3.76 -13.85
C THR A 290 -21.96 2.96 -13.83
N VAL A 291 -22.04 1.64 -13.83
CA VAL A 291 -20.90 0.74 -13.94
C VAL A 291 -20.85 0.20 -15.37
N VAL A 292 -19.69 0.36 -16.00
CA VAL A 292 -19.44 -0.09 -17.38
C VAL A 292 -18.27 -1.06 -17.36
N PRO A 293 -18.46 -2.34 -17.67
CA PRO A 293 -17.35 -3.25 -17.87
C PRO A 293 -16.60 -2.93 -19.18
N ALA A 294 -15.31 -3.25 -19.21
CA ALA A 294 -14.50 -3.07 -20.42
C ALA A 294 -13.58 -4.30 -20.59
N PHE A 295 -13.66 -4.95 -21.74
CA PHE A 295 -12.97 -6.21 -22.01
C PHE A 295 -11.98 -6.08 -23.14
N SER A 296 -10.69 -6.19 -22.84
CA SER A 296 -9.62 -5.97 -23.82
C SER A 296 -9.34 -7.19 -24.70
N HIS A 297 -9.78 -8.39 -24.32
CA HIS A 297 -9.50 -9.65 -25.02
C HIS A 297 -10.74 -10.56 -25.10
N ASP A 298 -11.94 -10.03 -24.94
CA ASP A 298 -13.18 -10.78 -25.04
C ASP A 298 -13.93 -10.36 -26.31
N VAL A 299 -13.92 -11.25 -27.29
CA VAL A 299 -14.59 -11.01 -28.57
C VAL A 299 -16.12 -11.16 -28.49
N SER A 300 -16.61 -11.76 -27.39
CA SER A 300 -18.05 -11.94 -27.13
C SER A 300 -18.67 -10.76 -26.38
N ALA A 301 -17.83 -9.81 -25.92
CA ALA A 301 -18.32 -8.60 -25.25
C ALA A 301 -19.16 -7.74 -26.19
N GLU A 302 -20.10 -6.98 -25.63
CA GLU A 302 -20.89 -6.04 -26.40
C GLU A 302 -20.00 -4.95 -27.04
N PRO A 303 -20.37 -4.39 -28.19
CA PRO A 303 -19.53 -3.41 -28.91
C PRO A 303 -19.12 -2.20 -28.05
N GLY A 304 -19.98 -1.79 -27.09
CA GLY A 304 -19.69 -0.68 -26.17
C GLY A 304 -18.77 -1.05 -25.01
N GLU A 305 -18.47 -2.33 -24.81
CA GLU A 305 -17.62 -2.87 -23.74
C GLU A 305 -16.27 -3.38 -24.27
N GLN A 306 -16.09 -3.45 -25.59
CA GLN A 306 -14.87 -3.93 -26.22
C GLN A 306 -13.77 -2.87 -26.17
N GLY A 307 -12.60 -3.25 -25.64
CA GLY A 307 -11.43 -2.40 -25.57
C GLY A 307 -10.79 -2.30 -24.20
N ASP A 308 -9.70 -1.57 -24.10
CA ASP A 308 -9.12 -1.26 -22.79
C ASP A 308 -10.02 -0.26 -22.01
N ALA A 309 -9.94 -0.31 -20.69
CA ALA A 309 -10.81 0.50 -19.83
C ALA A 309 -10.78 2.00 -20.14
N LEU A 310 -9.64 2.54 -20.57
CA LEU A 310 -9.55 3.95 -20.91
C LEU A 310 -10.22 4.26 -22.24
N THR A 311 -10.13 3.37 -23.23
CA THR A 311 -10.86 3.51 -24.52
C THR A 311 -12.36 3.55 -24.26
N VAL A 312 -12.89 2.56 -23.52
CA VAL A 312 -14.31 2.54 -23.15
C VAL A 312 -14.67 3.76 -22.30
N GLY A 313 -13.82 4.14 -21.34
CA GLY A 313 -14.02 5.33 -20.51
C GLY A 313 -14.14 6.63 -21.31
N LEU A 314 -13.36 6.78 -22.37
CA LEU A 314 -13.42 7.97 -23.23
C LEU A 314 -14.75 8.09 -24.00
N TYR A 315 -15.43 6.99 -24.33
CA TYR A 315 -16.77 7.03 -24.93
C TYR A 315 -17.83 7.58 -23.96
N HIS A 316 -17.58 7.43 -22.63
CA HIS A 316 -18.46 7.93 -21.58
C HIS A 316 -18.04 9.27 -20.98
N HIS A 317 -16.90 9.82 -21.44
CA HIS A 317 -16.37 11.09 -20.93
C HIS A 317 -17.28 12.27 -21.30
N ARG A 318 -17.47 13.17 -20.34
CA ARG A 318 -18.12 14.49 -20.50
C ARG A 318 -17.16 15.59 -20.09
N SER A 319 -17.24 16.74 -20.73
CA SER A 319 -16.27 17.83 -20.59
C SER A 319 -16.13 18.43 -19.19
N ASP A 320 -17.11 18.23 -18.33
CA ASP A 320 -17.17 18.77 -16.96
C ASP A 320 -16.74 17.79 -15.87
N GLN A 321 -16.43 16.53 -16.23
CA GLN A 321 -16.03 15.50 -15.26
C GLN A 321 -14.59 15.65 -14.79
N GLU A 322 -14.35 15.22 -13.54
CA GLU A 322 -13.02 14.84 -13.07
C GLU A 322 -12.75 13.38 -13.37
N VAL A 323 -11.56 13.06 -13.88
CA VAL A 323 -11.19 11.74 -14.37
C VAL A 323 -10.13 11.14 -13.45
N TYR A 324 -10.48 10.02 -12.81
CA TYR A 324 -9.58 9.25 -11.97
C TYR A 324 -9.25 7.93 -12.64
N VAL A 325 -7.95 7.63 -12.81
CA VAL A 325 -7.51 6.38 -13.43
C VAL A 325 -6.60 5.62 -12.50
N CYS A 326 -6.91 4.36 -12.23
CA CYS A 326 -6.07 3.47 -11.44
C CYS A 326 -6.02 2.07 -12.04
N GLY A 327 -4.82 1.52 -12.17
CA GLY A 327 -4.63 0.22 -12.78
C GLY A 327 -3.15 -0.16 -12.90
N PRO A 328 -2.83 -1.20 -13.69
CA PRO A 328 -1.46 -1.62 -13.94
C PRO A 328 -0.61 -0.49 -14.53
N PRO A 329 0.73 -0.51 -14.31
CA PRO A 329 1.65 0.52 -14.80
C PRO A 329 1.52 0.80 -16.30
N MET A 330 1.34 -0.23 -17.11
CA MET A 330 1.16 -0.10 -18.56
C MET A 330 -0.11 0.67 -18.94
N MET A 331 -1.16 0.56 -18.15
CA MET A 331 -2.39 1.33 -18.34
C MET A 331 -2.20 2.79 -17.92
N THR A 332 -1.61 3.04 -16.75
CA THR A 332 -1.49 4.40 -16.19
C THR A 332 -0.43 5.24 -16.92
N ALA A 333 0.65 4.63 -17.43
CA ALA A 333 1.74 5.33 -18.11
C ALA A 333 1.29 6.14 -19.34
N GLY A 334 0.36 5.61 -20.13
CA GLY A 334 -0.17 6.28 -21.35
C GLY A 334 -1.45 7.10 -21.10
N SER A 335 -2.10 6.93 -19.94
CA SER A 335 -3.44 7.48 -19.70
C SER A 335 -3.46 9.00 -19.74
N ARG A 336 -2.47 9.65 -19.15
CA ARG A 336 -2.41 11.13 -19.13
C ARG A 336 -2.38 11.73 -20.54
N LEU A 337 -1.55 11.17 -21.42
CA LEU A 337 -1.45 11.66 -22.82
C LEU A 337 -2.74 11.43 -23.58
N ARG A 338 -3.36 10.26 -23.44
CA ARG A 338 -4.62 9.93 -24.11
C ARG A 338 -5.76 10.85 -23.65
N LEU A 339 -5.85 11.12 -22.35
CA LEU A 339 -6.86 12.01 -21.77
C LEU A 339 -6.65 13.47 -22.24
N LEU A 340 -5.41 13.95 -22.26
CA LEU A 340 -5.09 15.28 -22.78
C LEU A 340 -5.44 15.40 -24.27
N ALA A 341 -5.13 14.38 -25.06
CA ALA A 341 -5.47 14.33 -26.49
C ALA A 341 -7.00 14.30 -26.72
N ALA A 342 -7.76 13.71 -25.78
CA ALA A 342 -9.22 13.72 -25.79
C ALA A 342 -9.83 15.04 -25.24
N GLY A 343 -9.01 16.04 -24.92
CA GLY A 343 -9.46 17.36 -24.48
C GLY A 343 -9.74 17.47 -22.97
N VAL A 344 -9.37 16.46 -22.16
CA VAL A 344 -9.52 16.54 -20.70
C VAL A 344 -8.50 17.51 -20.11
N PRO A 345 -8.90 18.57 -19.41
CA PRO A 345 -7.96 19.51 -18.81
C PRO A 345 -7.02 18.83 -17.81
N ALA A 346 -5.73 19.14 -17.85
CA ALA A 346 -4.70 18.51 -17.00
C ALA A 346 -5.03 18.53 -15.50
N LYS A 347 -5.69 19.58 -15.01
CA LYS A 347 -6.12 19.75 -13.63
C LYS A 347 -7.25 18.80 -13.19
N ARG A 348 -7.95 18.20 -14.15
CA ARG A 348 -9.05 17.25 -13.93
C ARG A 348 -8.61 15.80 -14.11
N ILE A 349 -7.32 15.55 -14.35
CA ILE A 349 -6.76 14.20 -14.53
C ILE A 349 -6.03 13.78 -13.27
N HIS A 350 -6.53 12.75 -12.60
CA HIS A 350 -6.01 12.21 -11.36
C HIS A 350 -5.46 10.80 -11.62
N LEU A 351 -4.17 10.63 -11.39
CA LEU A 351 -3.44 9.37 -11.55
C LEU A 351 -2.64 9.10 -10.28
N PRO A 352 -2.40 7.84 -9.91
CA PRO A 352 -1.59 7.54 -8.73
C PRO A 352 -0.15 8.02 -8.92
N ASP A 353 0.32 8.85 -7.98
CA ASP A 353 1.68 9.36 -7.96
C ASP A 353 2.66 8.27 -7.50
N GLY A 354 3.52 7.80 -8.42
CA GLY A 354 4.71 7.01 -8.08
C GLY A 354 4.46 5.60 -7.51
N PHE A 355 3.26 5.07 -7.62
CA PHE A 355 2.88 3.72 -7.19
C PHE A 355 2.55 2.79 -8.37
N ALA A 356 3.42 2.76 -9.37
CA ALA A 356 3.49 1.62 -10.26
C ALA A 356 4.17 0.49 -9.48
N GLY A 357 3.38 -0.33 -8.78
CA GLY A 357 3.83 -1.48 -8.02
C GLY A 357 3.62 -2.76 -8.79
#